data_8d403f3eea8dcf88263ec86cd09b29c8
#
_entry.id   8d403f3eea8dcf88263ec86cd09b29c8
#
_cell.length_a   1.000
_cell.length_b   1.000
_cell.length_c   1.000
_cell.angle_alpha   90.00
_cell.angle_beta   90.00
_cell.angle_gamma   90.00
#
_symmetry.space_group_name_H-M   'P 1'
#
loop_
_entity.id
_entity.type
_entity.pdbx_description
1 polymer ?
#
loop_
_entity_poly.entity_id
_entity_poly.type
_entity_poly.pdbx_seq_one_letter_code
_entity_poly.pdbx_strand_id
1 'polypeptide(L)'
;EQAPAGHGGGRTDTADNDNAPRLLVFSARNRKALDGAVARLSARLKQDASLSLADTAFTLATGRKTFEHRRVVAVRGRGDAIEVLGDAETRRAFTHTALDAPAGAVFLFPGGGAQHTGMAARLYAEDKAFRATVEEGLAALAPEAAREIRAAWLEALAGDTKAAETLLRPS
;
A
#
# COMPACT_ATOMS: atom_id res chain seq x y z
N GLU A 1 -26.10 3.92 -21.19
CA GLU A 1 -26.33 2.71 -20.39
C GLU A 1 -26.30 3.14 -18.92
N GLN A 2 -27.43 3.02 -18.24
CA GLN A 2 -27.60 3.49 -16.87
C GLN A 2 -26.95 2.46 -15.94
N ALA A 3 -26.06 2.91 -15.06
CA ALA A 3 -25.44 2.06 -14.07
C ALA A 3 -26.52 1.36 -13.21
N PRO A 4 -26.38 0.07 -12.88
CA PRO A 4 -27.32 -0.62 -12.02
C PRO A 4 -27.43 0.10 -10.68
N ALA A 5 -28.67 0.23 -10.16
CA ALA A 5 -28.91 0.81 -8.85
C ALA A 5 -28.12 0.05 -7.80
N GLY A 6 -27.19 0.73 -7.14
CA GLY A 6 -26.29 0.13 -6.15
C GLY A 6 -27.10 -0.51 -5.03
N HIS A 7 -26.82 -1.76 -4.76
CA HIS A 7 -27.23 -2.38 -3.50
C HIS A 7 -26.55 -1.58 -2.40
N GLY A 8 -27.34 -0.94 -1.55
CA GLY A 8 -26.88 -0.21 -0.37
C GLY A 8 -26.23 -1.17 0.63
N GLY A 9 -25.01 -1.57 0.36
CA GLY A 9 -24.12 -2.11 1.37
C GLY A 9 -23.80 -0.95 2.30
N GLY A 10 -24.20 -1.06 3.57
CA GLY A 10 -24.00 -0.04 4.56
C GLY A 10 -22.57 0.48 4.52
N ARG A 11 -22.43 1.77 4.25
CA ARG A 11 -21.18 2.49 4.55
C ARG A 11 -20.96 2.29 6.04
N THR A 12 -20.03 1.43 6.40
CA THR A 12 -19.41 1.56 7.70
C THR A 12 -18.73 2.93 7.65
N ASP A 13 -19.27 3.89 8.39
CA ASP A 13 -18.65 5.17 8.71
C ASP A 13 -17.35 4.92 9.51
N THR A 14 -16.39 4.28 8.89
CA THR A 14 -15.01 4.54 9.23
C THR A 14 -14.76 5.93 8.69
N ALA A 15 -14.77 6.92 9.57
CA ALA A 15 -14.33 8.28 9.28
C ALA A 15 -13.17 8.17 8.32
N ASP A 16 -13.36 8.72 7.11
CA ASP A 16 -12.37 8.61 6.04
C ASP A 16 -11.08 9.20 6.62
N ASN A 17 -10.18 8.31 7.07
CA ASN A 17 -8.90 8.75 7.61
C ASN A 17 -8.16 9.32 6.41
N ASP A 18 -8.43 10.62 6.17
CA ASP A 18 -7.96 11.37 5.01
C ASP A 18 -6.43 11.30 4.86
N ASN A 19 -5.74 10.81 5.87
CA ASN A 19 -4.29 10.64 5.91
C ASN A 19 -3.82 9.17 5.73
N ALA A 20 -4.74 8.22 5.50
CA ALA A 20 -4.35 6.85 5.22
C ALA A 20 -3.62 6.74 3.87
N PRO A 21 -2.54 5.93 3.77
CA PRO A 21 -1.85 5.72 2.51
C PRO A 21 -2.78 5.08 1.49
N ARG A 22 -2.76 5.59 0.26
CA ARG A 22 -3.56 5.12 -0.87
C ARG A 22 -2.71 4.95 -2.11
N LEU A 23 -3.08 4.00 -2.95
CA LEU A 23 -2.51 3.82 -4.28
C LEU A 23 -3.50 4.35 -5.33
N LEU A 24 -3.07 5.31 -6.12
CA LEU A 24 -3.79 5.78 -7.30
C LEU A 24 -3.22 5.07 -8.53
N VAL A 25 -4.03 4.23 -9.15
CA VAL A 25 -3.62 3.37 -10.26
C VAL A 25 -4.22 3.91 -11.57
N PHE A 26 -3.35 4.26 -12.51
CA PHE A 26 -3.75 4.75 -13.82
C PHE A 26 -3.30 3.79 -14.91
N SER A 27 -4.10 3.70 -15.98
CA SER A 27 -3.66 3.04 -17.21
C SER A 27 -4.26 3.72 -18.44
N ALA A 28 -3.54 3.66 -19.56
CA ALA A 28 -3.97 4.22 -20.82
C ALA A 28 -3.32 3.49 -22.01
N ARG A 29 -3.87 3.72 -23.22
CA ARG A 29 -3.34 3.12 -24.45
C ARG A 29 -2.01 3.72 -24.90
N ASN A 30 -1.66 4.92 -24.43
CA ASN A 30 -0.41 5.58 -24.75
C ASN A 30 -0.02 6.54 -23.62
N ARG A 31 1.24 6.98 -23.63
CA ARG A 31 1.83 7.85 -22.62
C ARG A 31 1.09 9.18 -22.48
N LYS A 32 0.75 9.82 -23.61
CA LYS A 32 0.03 11.11 -23.62
C LYS A 32 -1.34 11.01 -22.94
N ALA A 33 -2.07 9.94 -23.21
CA ALA A 33 -3.38 9.69 -22.58
C ALA A 33 -3.23 9.41 -21.07
N LEU A 34 -2.16 8.71 -20.67
CA LEU A 34 -1.84 8.45 -19.27
C LEU A 34 -1.55 9.75 -18.52
N ASP A 35 -0.66 10.58 -19.06
CA ASP A 35 -0.31 11.89 -18.47
C ASP A 35 -1.54 12.80 -18.39
N GLY A 36 -2.38 12.81 -19.43
CA GLY A 36 -3.64 13.53 -19.42
C GLY A 36 -4.65 13.02 -18.37
N ALA A 37 -4.68 11.72 -18.07
CA ALA A 37 -5.55 11.17 -17.03
C ALA A 37 -5.07 11.62 -15.63
N VAL A 38 -3.77 11.61 -15.37
CA VAL A 38 -3.16 12.09 -14.13
C VAL A 38 -3.44 13.58 -13.93
N ALA A 39 -3.21 14.39 -14.96
CA ALA A 39 -3.45 15.84 -14.90
C ALA A 39 -4.93 16.19 -14.64
N ARG A 40 -5.87 15.46 -15.28
CA ARG A 40 -7.31 15.65 -15.03
C ARG A 40 -7.69 15.33 -13.60
N LEU A 41 -7.15 14.25 -13.02
CA LEU A 41 -7.44 13.93 -11.62
C LEU A 41 -6.86 14.98 -10.67
N SER A 42 -5.63 15.43 -10.90
CA SER A 42 -5.02 16.52 -10.12
C SER A 42 -5.90 17.78 -10.14
N ALA A 43 -6.33 18.19 -11.33
CA ALA A 43 -7.23 19.34 -11.50
C ALA A 43 -8.58 19.13 -10.77
N ARG A 44 -9.18 17.95 -10.90
CA ARG A 44 -10.45 17.63 -10.25
C ARG A 44 -10.36 17.65 -8.73
N LEU A 45 -9.28 17.09 -8.17
CA LEU A 45 -9.02 17.12 -6.73
C LEU A 45 -8.84 18.57 -6.21
N LYS A 46 -8.27 19.47 -7.01
CA LYS A 46 -8.14 20.89 -6.64
C LYS A 46 -9.48 21.62 -6.65
N GLN A 47 -10.37 21.29 -7.58
CA GLN A 47 -11.63 21.99 -7.80
C GLN A 47 -12.77 21.51 -6.90
N ASP A 48 -12.79 20.23 -6.55
CA ASP A 48 -13.89 19.58 -5.85
C ASP A 48 -13.47 19.00 -4.52
N ALA A 49 -13.70 19.73 -3.44
CA ALA A 49 -13.34 19.33 -2.09
C ALA A 49 -14.18 18.14 -1.57
N SER A 50 -15.34 17.86 -2.16
CA SER A 50 -16.22 16.77 -1.75
C SER A 50 -15.82 15.41 -2.32
N LEU A 51 -14.90 15.37 -3.29
CA LEU A 51 -14.43 14.13 -3.92
C LEU A 51 -13.61 13.30 -2.93
N SER A 52 -14.13 12.14 -2.50
CA SER A 52 -13.41 11.20 -1.62
C SER A 52 -12.19 10.63 -2.32
N LEU A 53 -11.03 10.71 -1.66
CA LEU A 53 -9.80 10.11 -2.18
C LEU A 53 -9.86 8.57 -2.12
N ALA A 54 -10.54 8.01 -1.12
CA ALA A 54 -10.75 6.57 -0.98
C ALA A 54 -11.60 6.01 -2.14
N ASP A 55 -12.75 6.64 -2.42
CA ASP A 55 -13.62 6.23 -3.51
C ASP A 55 -12.95 6.42 -4.87
N THR A 56 -12.15 7.48 -5.00
CA THR A 56 -11.34 7.73 -6.20
C THR A 56 -10.32 6.62 -6.41
N ALA A 57 -9.56 6.25 -5.38
CA ALA A 57 -8.57 5.17 -5.44
C ALA A 57 -9.23 3.83 -5.78
N PHE A 58 -10.36 3.51 -5.12
CA PHE A 58 -11.15 2.32 -5.40
C PHE A 58 -11.64 2.29 -6.85
N THR A 59 -12.21 3.38 -7.35
CA THR A 59 -12.72 3.49 -8.72
C THR A 59 -11.59 3.32 -9.75
N LEU A 60 -10.43 3.91 -9.50
CA LEU A 60 -9.27 3.75 -10.39
C LEU A 60 -8.78 2.30 -10.43
N ALA A 61 -8.80 1.59 -9.30
CA ALA A 61 -8.31 0.23 -9.20
C ALA A 61 -9.29 -0.80 -9.80
N THR A 62 -10.60 -0.62 -9.63
CA THR A 62 -11.61 -1.64 -9.95
C THR A 62 -12.54 -1.26 -11.09
N GLY A 63 -12.82 0.03 -11.26
CA GLY A 63 -13.83 0.55 -12.20
C GLY A 63 -13.27 0.93 -13.57
N ARG A 64 -12.01 0.69 -13.88
CA ARG A 64 -11.37 1.10 -15.13
C ARG A 64 -10.77 -0.08 -15.88
N LYS A 65 -10.93 -0.07 -17.22
CA LYS A 65 -10.23 -1.02 -18.08
C LYS A 65 -8.74 -0.81 -17.98
N THR A 66 -8.01 -1.92 -17.85
CA THR A 66 -6.54 -1.91 -17.77
C THR A 66 -5.93 -1.88 -19.17
N PHE A 67 -4.94 -1.03 -19.38
CA PHE A 67 -4.15 -0.85 -20.59
C PHE A 67 -2.66 -1.05 -20.31
N GLU A 68 -1.85 -1.03 -21.37
CA GLU A 68 -0.42 -1.32 -21.33
C GLU A 68 0.38 -0.27 -20.55
N HIS A 69 0.16 1.02 -20.83
CA HIS A 69 0.86 2.10 -20.13
C HIS A 69 0.21 2.30 -18.76
N ARG A 70 0.97 2.04 -17.71
CA ARG A 70 0.49 2.05 -16.33
C ARG A 70 1.31 3.01 -15.49
N ARG A 71 0.63 3.68 -14.56
CA ARG A 71 1.26 4.49 -13.52
C ARG A 71 0.59 4.23 -12.19
N VAL A 72 1.40 4.02 -11.16
CA VAL A 72 0.95 3.91 -9.77
C VAL A 72 1.58 5.03 -8.98
N VAL A 73 0.77 5.70 -8.19
CA VAL A 73 1.20 6.81 -7.33
C VAL A 73 0.78 6.51 -5.90
N ALA A 74 1.72 6.53 -4.97
CA ALA A 74 1.45 6.39 -3.55
C ALA A 74 1.25 7.77 -2.92
N VAL A 75 0.11 7.97 -2.26
CA VAL A 75 -0.29 9.26 -1.67
C VAL A 75 -0.81 9.08 -0.25
N ARG A 76 -0.68 10.14 0.57
CA ARG A 76 -1.24 10.23 1.92
C ARG A 76 -2.14 11.45 2.00
N GLY A 77 -3.44 11.22 1.88
CA GLY A 77 -4.41 12.31 1.92
C GLY A 77 -4.46 13.14 0.64
N ARG A 78 -5.42 14.06 0.64
CA ARG A 78 -5.78 14.87 -0.53
C ARG A 78 -4.71 15.88 -0.92
N GLY A 79 -4.17 16.62 0.06
CA GLY A 79 -3.14 17.63 -0.20
C GLY A 79 -1.91 17.03 -0.87
N ASP A 80 -1.44 15.92 -0.32
CA ASP A 80 -0.34 15.13 -0.86
C ASP A 80 -0.65 14.58 -2.27
N ALA A 81 -1.88 14.11 -2.52
CA ALA A 81 -2.28 13.65 -3.84
C ALA A 81 -2.23 14.77 -4.88
N ILE A 82 -2.67 15.97 -4.53
CA ILE A 82 -2.63 17.14 -5.42
C ILE A 82 -1.19 17.53 -5.75
N GLU A 83 -0.30 17.53 -4.76
CA GLU A 83 1.12 17.83 -4.92
C GLU A 83 1.79 16.79 -5.82
N VAL A 84 1.72 15.51 -5.46
CA VAL A 84 2.41 14.42 -6.17
C VAL A 84 1.89 14.25 -7.60
N LEU A 85 0.58 14.39 -7.85
CA LEU A 85 0.01 14.32 -9.20
C LEU A 85 0.34 15.56 -10.05
N GLY A 86 0.69 16.68 -9.42
CA GLY A 86 1.13 17.90 -10.07
C GLY A 86 2.61 17.95 -10.42
N ASP A 87 3.41 17.07 -9.81
CA ASP A 87 4.85 16.98 -10.02
C ASP A 87 5.20 15.87 -11.01
N ALA A 88 5.63 16.24 -12.21
CA ALA A 88 6.02 15.30 -13.26
C ALA A 88 7.30 14.50 -12.92
N GLU A 89 8.16 15.05 -12.07
CA GLU A 89 9.47 14.49 -11.69
C GLU A 89 9.42 13.72 -10.36
N THR A 90 8.24 13.52 -9.80
CA THR A 90 8.09 12.86 -8.51
C THR A 90 8.64 11.42 -8.50
N ARG A 91 9.46 11.11 -7.51
CA ARG A 91 9.97 9.73 -7.26
C ARG A 91 8.90 8.79 -6.68
N ARG A 92 7.72 9.29 -6.36
CA ARG A 92 6.60 8.53 -5.81
C ARG A 92 5.64 8.02 -6.89
N ALA A 93 5.92 8.30 -8.16
CA ALA A 93 5.18 7.77 -9.31
C ALA A 93 6.01 6.72 -10.04
N PHE A 94 5.48 5.52 -10.11
CA PHE A 94 6.09 4.41 -10.86
C PHE A 94 5.34 4.24 -12.18
N THR A 95 6.04 4.47 -13.28
CA THR A 95 5.45 4.35 -14.62
C THR A 95 6.13 3.22 -15.37
N HIS A 96 5.34 2.31 -15.94
CA HIS A 96 5.82 1.18 -16.70
C HIS A 96 4.87 0.84 -17.84
N THR A 97 5.41 0.20 -18.90
CA THR A 97 4.61 -0.42 -19.94
C THR A 97 4.52 -1.91 -19.67
N ALA A 98 3.29 -2.41 -19.45
CA ALA A 98 3.06 -3.81 -19.15
C ALA A 98 3.40 -4.67 -20.38
N LEU A 99 3.98 -5.82 -20.17
CA LEU A 99 4.18 -6.84 -21.20
C LEU A 99 2.83 -7.49 -21.57
N ASP A 100 2.72 -7.98 -22.80
CA ASP A 100 1.48 -8.60 -23.32
C ASP A 100 1.08 -9.87 -22.57
N ALA A 101 2.05 -10.59 -22.02
CA ALA A 101 1.79 -11.76 -21.19
C ALA A 101 2.16 -11.47 -19.72
N PRO A 102 1.30 -11.82 -18.76
CA PRO A 102 1.66 -11.74 -17.35
C PRO A 102 2.79 -12.75 -17.11
N ALA A 103 3.97 -12.25 -16.74
CA ALA A 103 5.02 -13.08 -16.18
C ALA A 103 4.57 -13.61 -14.81
N GLY A 104 4.99 -14.81 -14.44
CA GLY A 104 4.77 -15.32 -13.09
C GLY A 104 5.40 -14.41 -12.05
N ALA A 105 4.97 -14.54 -10.80
CA ALA A 105 5.59 -13.84 -9.70
C ALA A 105 6.90 -14.53 -9.28
N VAL A 106 7.94 -13.74 -9.06
CA VAL A 106 9.20 -14.20 -8.47
C VAL A 106 9.31 -13.59 -7.08
N PHE A 107 9.39 -14.45 -6.06
CA PHE A 107 9.58 -14.03 -4.68
C PHE A 107 11.07 -14.08 -4.33
N LEU A 108 11.62 -12.95 -3.92
CA LEU A 108 12.99 -12.84 -3.46
C LEU A 108 12.98 -12.75 -1.92
N PHE A 109 13.57 -13.76 -1.29
CA PHE A 109 13.73 -13.79 0.16
C PHE A 109 15.17 -13.36 0.49
N PRO A 110 15.36 -12.30 1.27
CA PRO A 110 16.69 -11.88 1.68
C PRO A 110 17.30 -12.92 2.63
N GLY A 111 18.63 -12.98 2.65
CA GLY A 111 19.37 -13.78 3.61
C GLY A 111 19.47 -13.12 4.99
N GLY A 112 20.23 -13.75 5.89
CA GLY A 112 20.56 -13.18 7.21
C GLY A 112 21.21 -11.79 7.06
N GLY A 113 20.86 -10.86 7.96
CA GLY A 113 21.32 -9.46 7.93
C GLY A 113 20.32 -8.46 7.33
N ALA A 114 19.21 -8.92 6.76
CA ALA A 114 18.13 -8.03 6.32
C ALA A 114 17.20 -7.58 7.47
N GLN A 115 17.35 -8.17 8.64
CA GLN A 115 16.56 -7.85 9.83
C GLN A 115 16.89 -6.45 10.33
N HIS A 116 15.85 -5.73 10.76
CA HIS A 116 16.00 -4.45 11.44
C HIS A 116 14.86 -4.25 12.45
N THR A 117 15.14 -3.46 13.47
CA THR A 117 14.16 -3.13 14.51
C THR A 117 12.91 -2.52 13.88
N GLY A 118 11.74 -3.00 14.29
CA GLY A 118 10.47 -2.51 13.78
C GLY A 118 10.12 -3.00 12.36
N MET A 119 10.87 -3.95 11.80
CA MET A 119 10.54 -4.56 10.51
C MET A 119 9.12 -5.12 10.53
N ALA A 120 8.29 -4.68 9.57
CA ALA A 120 6.87 -5.08 9.40
C ALA A 120 5.96 -4.80 10.62
N ALA A 121 6.41 -4.08 11.63
CA ALA A 121 5.65 -3.80 12.85
C ALA A 121 4.33 -3.09 12.58
N ARG A 122 4.35 -2.09 11.70
CA ARG A 122 3.16 -1.38 11.29
C ARG A 122 2.18 -2.31 10.54
N LEU A 123 2.69 -3.18 9.67
CA LEU A 123 1.89 -4.16 8.97
C LEU A 123 1.24 -5.15 9.96
N TYR A 124 2.00 -5.61 10.96
CA TYR A 124 1.46 -6.44 12.03
C TYR A 124 0.37 -5.73 12.86
N ALA A 125 0.51 -4.43 13.10
CA ALA A 125 -0.48 -3.65 13.84
C ALA A 125 -1.77 -3.40 13.02
N GLU A 126 -1.65 -3.11 11.74
CA GLU A 126 -2.74 -2.61 10.90
C GLU A 126 -3.41 -3.69 10.04
N ASP A 127 -2.67 -4.73 9.60
CA ASP A 127 -3.19 -5.78 8.72
C ASP A 127 -3.53 -7.05 9.50
N LYS A 128 -4.83 -7.40 9.51
CA LYS A 128 -5.34 -8.57 10.24
C LYS A 128 -4.87 -9.90 9.65
N ALA A 129 -4.74 -9.98 8.32
CA ALA A 129 -4.33 -11.21 7.65
C ALA A 129 -2.84 -11.48 7.90
N PHE A 130 -2.00 -10.45 7.78
CA PHE A 130 -0.58 -10.55 8.10
C PHE A 130 -0.37 -10.96 9.57
N ARG A 131 -1.07 -10.32 10.49
CA ARG A 131 -1.00 -10.67 11.92
C ARG A 131 -1.38 -12.14 12.15
N ALA A 132 -2.49 -12.61 11.57
CA ALA A 132 -2.94 -14.00 11.74
C ALA A 132 -1.88 -14.98 11.24
N THR A 133 -1.27 -14.73 10.09
CA THR A 133 -0.20 -15.57 9.54
C THR A 133 1.05 -15.59 10.45
N VAL A 134 1.43 -14.43 11.00
CA VAL A 134 2.54 -14.34 11.95
C VAL A 134 2.23 -15.13 13.23
N GLU A 135 1.04 -14.98 13.79
CA GLU A 135 0.63 -15.70 15.00
C GLU A 135 0.60 -17.22 14.77
N GLU A 136 0.13 -17.66 13.61
CA GLU A 136 0.17 -19.07 13.22
C GLU A 136 1.61 -19.59 13.13
N GLY A 137 2.50 -18.83 12.51
CA GLY A 137 3.93 -19.15 12.44
C GLY A 137 4.58 -19.26 13.83
N LEU A 138 4.31 -18.30 14.72
CA LEU A 138 4.82 -18.31 16.08
C LEU A 138 4.27 -19.50 16.90
N ALA A 139 3.00 -19.85 16.70
CA ALA A 139 2.38 -20.99 17.37
C ALA A 139 2.96 -22.35 16.95
N ALA A 140 3.58 -22.44 15.77
CA ALA A 140 4.25 -23.63 15.28
C ALA A 140 5.65 -23.84 15.87
N LEU A 141 6.20 -22.85 16.59
CA LEU A 141 7.52 -22.91 17.21
C LEU A 141 7.45 -23.45 18.64
N ALA A 142 8.61 -23.86 19.17
CA ALA A 142 8.72 -24.14 20.60
C ALA A 142 8.37 -22.88 21.43
N PRO A 143 7.68 -23.04 22.58
CA PRO A 143 7.19 -21.90 23.37
C PRO A 143 8.27 -20.89 23.77
N GLU A 144 9.48 -21.35 24.07
CA GLU A 144 10.64 -20.51 24.39
C GLU A 144 11.03 -19.65 23.17
N ALA A 145 11.23 -20.27 22.01
CA ALA A 145 11.60 -19.58 20.78
C ALA A 145 10.54 -18.56 20.35
N ALA A 146 9.26 -18.92 20.45
CA ALA A 146 8.16 -18.01 20.16
C ALA A 146 8.18 -16.77 21.08
N ARG A 147 8.47 -16.95 22.37
CA ARG A 147 8.61 -15.84 23.33
C ARG A 147 9.79 -14.95 23.01
N GLU A 148 10.96 -15.52 22.72
CA GLU A 148 12.16 -14.76 22.38
C GLU A 148 11.96 -13.92 21.11
N ILE A 149 11.38 -14.52 20.06
CA ILE A 149 11.09 -13.81 18.82
C ILE A 149 10.08 -12.68 19.06
N ARG A 150 9.05 -12.95 19.86
CA ARG A 150 8.01 -11.96 20.17
C ARG A 150 8.59 -10.78 20.95
N ALA A 151 9.40 -11.04 21.97
CA ALA A 151 10.08 -10.02 22.75
C ALA A 151 11.06 -9.20 21.88
N ALA A 152 11.92 -9.88 21.12
CA ALA A 152 12.91 -9.23 20.29
C ALA A 152 12.30 -8.41 19.13
N TRP A 153 11.18 -8.83 18.60
CA TRP A 153 10.55 -8.17 17.43
C TRP A 153 9.45 -7.19 17.81
N LEU A 154 8.48 -7.60 18.61
CA LEU A 154 7.29 -6.80 18.91
C LEU A 154 7.48 -5.84 20.09
N GLU A 155 8.23 -6.25 21.11
CA GLU A 155 8.52 -5.41 22.28
C GLU A 155 9.63 -4.39 22.01
N ALA A 156 10.55 -4.70 21.09
CA ALA A 156 11.52 -3.72 20.58
C ALA A 156 10.86 -2.49 19.93
N LEU A 157 9.58 -2.56 19.59
CA LEU A 157 8.78 -1.43 19.10
C LEU A 157 8.52 -0.37 20.18
N ALA A 158 8.66 -0.73 21.44
CA ALA A 158 8.47 0.18 22.57
C ALA A 158 9.70 1.04 22.89
N GLY A 159 10.79 0.95 22.10
CA GLY A 159 11.98 1.80 22.26
C GLY A 159 13.19 1.15 22.95
N ASP A 160 13.20 -0.18 23.09
CA ASP A 160 14.32 -0.88 23.71
C ASP A 160 15.39 -1.29 22.67
N THR A 161 16.51 -0.58 22.69
CA THR A 161 17.69 -0.85 21.83
C THR A 161 18.32 -2.23 22.07
N LYS A 162 18.12 -2.83 23.23
CA LYS A 162 18.70 -4.12 23.60
C LYS A 162 18.04 -5.30 22.87
N ALA A 163 16.74 -5.20 22.58
CA ALA A 163 16.00 -6.20 21.81
C ALA A 163 16.43 -6.22 20.33
N ALA A 164 16.85 -5.07 19.78
CA ALA A 164 17.36 -4.97 18.42
C ALA A 164 18.65 -5.77 18.21
N GLU A 165 19.53 -5.79 19.18
CA GLU A 165 20.80 -6.55 19.13
C GLU A 165 20.56 -8.06 19.11
N THR A 166 19.50 -8.53 19.74
CA THR A 166 19.14 -9.97 19.79
C THR A 166 18.67 -10.48 18.42
N LEU A 167 17.96 -9.66 17.65
CA LEU A 167 17.52 -10.00 16.28
C LEU A 167 18.69 -10.08 15.28
N LEU A 168 19.81 -9.43 15.59
CA LEU A 168 20.98 -9.35 14.70
C LEU A 168 22.02 -10.42 15.00
N ARG A 169 21.86 -11.23 16.06
CA ARG A 169 22.80 -12.32 16.38
C ARG A 169 22.61 -13.47 15.38
N PRO A 170 23.70 -13.90 14.70
CA PRO A 170 23.65 -15.14 13.93
C PRO A 170 23.45 -16.31 14.91
N SER A 171 22.49 -17.16 14.61
CA SER A 171 22.28 -18.48 15.27
C SER A 171 23.35 -19.47 14.92
#